data_2d263e958c66ab96523030deedacd18a
#
_entry.id   2d263e958c66ab96523030deedacd18a
#
_cell.length_a   1.000
_cell.length_b   1.000
_cell.length_c   1.000
_cell.angle_alpha   90.00
_cell.angle_beta   90.00
_cell.angle_gamma   90.00
#
_symmetry.space_group_name_H-M   'P 1'
#
loop_
_entity.id
_entity.type
_entity.pdbx_description
1 polymer ?
#
loop_
_entity_poly.entity_id
_entity_poly.type
_entity_poly.pdbx_seq_one_letter_code
_entity_poly.pdbx_strand_id
1 'polypeptide(L)'
;MSEALTSPVLTARESATEASEWSAASSEIVVGKDILELLSSSMYVDPMTIYREYTQNSADAIDEARGNALLSSKTSGRVSISINPVGRAIRIRDNGIGIPWSDFFQRLSSLGASKKRGTESRGFRGVGRLAGLGYCQELIFRSRASTEKLVSEMRWDCRVLKSALRSANNSQRLAEIVQSIVSARRVPANDYPDHFFEVELKGVIRHRDDRLLNPVAVAEYLSQVAPVPFSPEFTFSSEIEAALAPHVNLANLDIRINDSESPIFRPHRNSFPLNEVAMDETTQLEIAALNDVDGNVAAIVWVAHHGYYGALPARALVKGIRLRSGNVQVGDNNLLEGMFSETRFNAWAIAEVHVVDKKVLPNGRRDHFEQSSHLDNLLNQLTPLIREIARRCRDSSIARKWVREFDTHRLAILDEAKVVRRGGLSRAGFKSRSDSMAKSLKAIDKIVATRYIDEGTRKNLSTQATSLHATAARALKGDAVETDPLERFRPAEKRAYQNVISLIYECASNRAAALALVDKLLMRLSKNEDSVAKRSAVRVKKKPKKTSRRQRHS
;
A
#
# COMPACT_ATOMS: atom_id res chain seq x y z
N MET A 1 7.34 -67.77 -20.80
CA MET A 1 8.48 -66.96 -21.29
C MET A 1 8.17 -65.52 -20.88
N SER A 2 8.88 -65.05 -19.87
CA SER A 2 8.69 -63.69 -19.31
C SER A 2 9.69 -62.77 -19.99
N GLU A 3 9.22 -61.87 -20.86
CA GLU A 3 10.05 -60.78 -21.35
C GLU A 3 10.19 -59.74 -20.24
N ALA A 4 11.40 -59.64 -19.71
CA ALA A 4 11.77 -58.58 -18.78
C ALA A 4 11.82 -57.25 -19.54
N LEU A 5 10.90 -56.34 -19.19
CA LEU A 5 10.95 -54.91 -19.56
C LEU A 5 12.17 -54.29 -18.91
N THR A 6 13.27 -54.24 -19.63
CA THR A 6 14.48 -53.50 -19.22
C THR A 6 14.17 -52.00 -19.31
N SER A 7 14.22 -51.34 -18.16
CA SER A 7 14.03 -49.91 -18.04
C SER A 7 15.11 -49.15 -18.86
N PRO A 8 14.75 -48.08 -19.62
CA PRO A 8 15.75 -47.28 -20.37
C PRO A 8 16.89 -46.71 -19.51
N VAL A 9 16.65 -46.55 -18.20
CA VAL A 9 17.66 -46.10 -17.22
C VAL A 9 18.75 -47.15 -16.97
N LEU A 10 18.40 -48.45 -17.07
CA LEU A 10 19.37 -49.53 -16.92
C LEU A 10 20.30 -49.65 -18.14
N THR A 11 19.75 -49.49 -19.35
CA THR A 11 20.55 -49.52 -20.59
C THR A 11 21.51 -48.33 -20.71
N ALA A 12 21.12 -47.14 -20.26
CA ALA A 12 22.02 -45.98 -20.20
C ALA A 12 23.13 -46.13 -19.17
N ARG A 13 22.91 -46.91 -18.09
CA ARG A 13 23.91 -47.19 -17.07
C ARG A 13 24.91 -48.24 -17.51
N GLU A 14 24.49 -49.23 -18.29
CA GLU A 14 25.39 -50.27 -18.84
C GLU A 14 26.32 -49.73 -19.93
N SER A 15 25.83 -48.82 -20.80
CA SER A 15 26.68 -48.17 -21.82
C SER A 15 27.65 -47.14 -21.26
N ALA A 16 27.35 -46.56 -20.08
CA ALA A 16 28.25 -45.59 -19.42
C ALA A 16 29.44 -46.26 -18.67
N THR A 17 29.39 -47.59 -18.42
CA THR A 17 30.45 -48.32 -17.71
C THR A 17 31.59 -48.75 -18.61
N GLU A 18 31.43 -48.76 -19.95
CA GLU A 18 32.47 -49.19 -20.90
C GLU A 18 33.22 -48.04 -21.61
N ALA A 19 32.75 -46.76 -21.48
CA ALA A 19 33.39 -45.63 -22.13
C ALA A 19 34.27 -44.83 -21.14
N SER A 20 35.55 -44.71 -21.40
CA SER A 20 36.46 -43.82 -20.65
C SER A 20 36.26 -42.34 -20.92
N GLU A 21 35.43 -41.97 -21.89
CA GLU A 21 35.14 -40.60 -22.28
C GLU A 21 33.61 -40.35 -22.30
N TRP A 22 33.22 -39.11 -21.93
CA TRP A 22 31.81 -38.66 -21.99
C TRP A 22 31.34 -38.63 -23.46
N SER A 23 30.33 -39.41 -23.81
CA SER A 23 29.69 -39.40 -25.13
C SER A 23 28.31 -38.73 -25.05
N ALA A 24 27.87 -38.09 -26.14
CA ALA A 24 26.55 -37.56 -26.24
C ALA A 24 25.49 -38.67 -26.13
N ALA A 25 24.41 -38.43 -25.37
CA ALA A 25 23.31 -39.37 -25.26
C ALA A 25 22.67 -39.62 -26.64
N SER A 26 22.68 -40.90 -27.08
CA SER A 26 22.14 -41.32 -28.39
C SER A 26 20.61 -41.54 -28.42
N SER A 27 19.94 -41.41 -27.25
CA SER A 27 18.51 -41.59 -27.13
C SER A 27 17.74 -40.29 -27.45
N GLU A 28 16.59 -40.40 -28.11
CA GLU A 28 15.68 -39.28 -28.37
C GLU A 28 15.19 -38.66 -27.05
N ILE A 29 15.42 -37.36 -26.85
CA ILE A 29 14.93 -36.64 -25.67
C ILE A 29 13.43 -36.45 -25.81
N VAL A 30 12.63 -37.07 -24.93
CA VAL A 30 11.18 -36.96 -24.91
C VAL A 30 10.74 -35.84 -23.95
N VAL A 31 10.04 -34.84 -24.46
CA VAL A 31 9.45 -33.78 -23.67
C VAL A 31 8.01 -34.15 -23.32
N GLY A 32 7.77 -34.46 -22.06
CA GLY A 32 6.46 -34.88 -21.54
C GLY A 32 5.44 -33.73 -21.42
N LYS A 33 4.15 -34.09 -21.31
CA LYS A 33 3.00 -33.17 -21.19
C LYS A 33 3.04 -32.30 -19.93
N ASP A 34 3.73 -32.74 -18.87
CA ASP A 34 3.80 -32.05 -17.57
C ASP A 34 4.44 -30.65 -17.69
N ILE A 35 5.26 -30.42 -18.74
CA ILE A 35 5.77 -29.07 -19.05
C ILE A 35 4.64 -28.10 -19.40
N LEU A 36 3.60 -28.55 -20.11
CA LEU A 36 2.43 -27.72 -20.39
C LEU A 36 1.64 -27.41 -19.11
N GLU A 37 1.57 -28.35 -18.19
CA GLU A 37 0.93 -28.11 -16.89
C GLU A 37 1.69 -27.04 -16.09
N LEU A 38 3.01 -27.15 -16.02
CA LEU A 38 3.86 -26.12 -15.40
C LEU A 38 3.68 -24.75 -16.03
N LEU A 39 3.60 -24.68 -17.37
CA LEU A 39 3.44 -23.41 -18.10
C LEU A 39 2.02 -22.83 -18.02
N SER A 40 0.99 -23.66 -17.88
CA SER A 40 -0.42 -23.24 -17.95
C SER A 40 -1.06 -22.96 -16.59
N SER A 41 -0.70 -23.71 -15.54
CA SER A 41 -1.37 -23.64 -14.24
C SER A 41 -0.44 -23.30 -13.09
N SER A 42 0.79 -23.83 -13.08
CA SER A 42 1.68 -23.69 -11.94
C SER A 42 2.56 -22.44 -11.99
N MET A 43 2.75 -21.84 -13.16
CA MET A 43 3.62 -20.69 -13.36
C MET A 43 3.00 -19.38 -12.87
N TYR A 44 1.68 -19.23 -12.91
CA TYR A 44 0.98 -18.01 -12.52
C TYR A 44 0.05 -18.26 -11.33
N VAL A 45 0.51 -17.86 -10.14
CA VAL A 45 -0.25 -17.99 -8.89
C VAL A 45 -1.38 -16.95 -8.80
N ASP A 46 -1.11 -15.72 -9.24
CA ASP A 46 -2.12 -14.65 -9.33
C ASP A 46 -2.70 -14.60 -10.73
N PRO A 47 -4.02 -14.87 -10.90
CA PRO A 47 -4.70 -14.80 -12.19
C PRO A 47 -4.56 -13.44 -12.89
N MET A 48 -4.45 -12.34 -12.14
CA MET A 48 -4.30 -10.99 -12.68
C MET A 48 -3.04 -10.83 -13.54
N THR A 49 -2.06 -11.71 -13.36
CA THR A 49 -0.82 -11.73 -14.14
C THR A 49 -1.07 -11.82 -15.65
N ILE A 50 -2.18 -12.42 -16.10
CA ILE A 50 -2.53 -12.48 -17.53
C ILE A 50 -2.64 -11.08 -18.14
N TYR A 51 -3.22 -10.12 -17.44
CA TYR A 51 -3.32 -8.74 -17.91
C TYR A 51 -1.94 -8.08 -18.03
N ARG A 52 -1.04 -8.31 -17.08
CA ARG A 52 0.35 -7.82 -17.14
C ARG A 52 1.09 -8.40 -18.36
N GLU A 53 1.02 -9.72 -18.56
CA GLU A 53 1.70 -10.39 -19.67
C GLU A 53 1.20 -9.89 -21.04
N TYR A 54 -0.10 -9.75 -21.20
CA TYR A 54 -0.64 -9.30 -22.49
C TYR A 54 -0.39 -7.81 -22.73
N THR A 55 -0.53 -6.94 -21.73
CA THR A 55 -0.19 -5.52 -21.90
C THR A 55 1.30 -5.28 -22.13
N GLN A 56 2.17 -6.12 -21.56
CA GLN A 56 3.59 -6.09 -21.85
C GLN A 56 3.89 -6.51 -23.30
N ASN A 57 3.26 -7.57 -23.79
CA ASN A 57 3.39 -7.98 -25.19
C ASN A 57 2.88 -6.90 -26.15
N SER A 58 1.78 -6.23 -25.76
CA SER A 58 1.24 -5.09 -26.51
C SER A 58 2.22 -3.92 -26.53
N ALA A 59 2.89 -3.61 -25.41
CA ALA A 59 3.92 -2.57 -25.36
C ALA A 59 5.08 -2.86 -26.33
N ASP A 60 5.57 -4.10 -26.34
CA ASP A 60 6.62 -4.53 -27.28
C ASP A 60 6.18 -4.42 -28.74
N ALA A 61 4.95 -4.84 -29.06
CA ALA A 61 4.40 -4.78 -30.41
C ALA A 61 4.17 -3.33 -30.89
N ILE A 62 3.78 -2.44 -29.98
CA ILE A 62 3.60 -1.01 -30.24
C ILE A 62 4.95 -0.33 -30.48
N ASP A 63 5.95 -0.66 -29.66
CA ASP A 63 7.31 -0.12 -29.84
C ASP A 63 7.91 -0.59 -31.18
N GLU A 64 7.67 -1.85 -31.57
CA GLU A 64 8.08 -2.38 -32.87
C GLU A 64 7.34 -1.67 -34.01
N ALA A 65 6.04 -1.35 -33.87
CA ALA A 65 5.26 -0.59 -34.84
C ALA A 65 5.78 0.85 -35.01
N ARG A 66 6.21 1.49 -33.92
CA ARG A 66 6.87 2.81 -33.95
C ARG A 66 8.22 2.75 -34.65
N GLY A 67 9.02 1.73 -34.35
CA GLY A 67 10.32 1.50 -35.01
C GLY A 67 10.20 1.27 -36.50
N ASN A 68 9.10 0.68 -36.96
CA ASN A 68 8.78 0.45 -38.38
C ASN A 68 7.97 1.59 -39.04
N ALA A 69 7.81 2.73 -38.37
CA ALA A 69 7.06 3.90 -38.82
C ALA A 69 5.56 3.63 -39.15
N LEU A 70 4.98 2.55 -38.66
CA LEU A 70 3.54 2.25 -38.74
C LEU A 70 2.71 3.11 -37.79
N LEU A 71 3.31 3.47 -36.64
CA LEU A 71 2.76 4.41 -35.69
C LEU A 71 3.67 5.61 -35.58
N SER A 72 3.12 6.82 -35.78
CA SER A 72 3.89 8.05 -35.55
C SER A 72 4.20 8.24 -34.07
N SER A 73 5.23 9.00 -33.72
CA SER A 73 5.56 9.36 -32.33
C SER A 73 4.42 10.10 -31.60
N LYS A 74 3.52 10.75 -32.36
CA LYS A 74 2.34 11.46 -31.85
C LYS A 74 1.13 10.54 -31.65
N THR A 75 1.13 9.34 -32.25
CA THR A 75 0.03 8.38 -32.13
C THR A 75 0.18 7.60 -30.85
N SER A 76 -0.84 7.63 -29.98
CA SER A 76 -0.85 6.85 -28.75
C SER A 76 -0.78 5.35 -29.05
N GLY A 77 0.11 4.65 -28.35
CA GLY A 77 0.07 3.20 -28.28
C GLY A 77 -1.16 2.77 -27.49
N ARG A 78 -2.19 2.24 -28.17
CA ARG A 78 -3.49 1.94 -27.55
C ARG A 78 -3.65 0.46 -27.26
N VAL A 79 -4.16 0.17 -26.06
CA VAL A 79 -4.60 -1.17 -25.64
C VAL A 79 -6.05 -1.08 -25.18
N SER A 80 -6.96 -1.73 -25.91
CA SER A 80 -8.37 -1.79 -25.56
C SER A 80 -8.67 -3.13 -24.87
N ILE A 81 -9.25 -3.07 -23.67
CA ILE A 81 -9.61 -4.24 -22.86
C ILE A 81 -11.13 -4.27 -22.72
N SER A 82 -11.77 -5.31 -23.27
CA SER A 82 -13.19 -5.56 -23.11
C SER A 82 -13.41 -6.68 -22.11
N ILE A 83 -14.15 -6.40 -21.04
CA ILE A 83 -14.51 -7.37 -20.00
C ILE A 83 -16.01 -7.54 -20.01
N ASN A 84 -16.47 -8.77 -20.28
CA ASN A 84 -17.87 -9.15 -20.23
C ASN A 84 -18.11 -10.17 -19.11
N PRO A 85 -18.55 -9.75 -17.93
CA PRO A 85 -18.79 -10.67 -16.81
C PRO A 85 -19.91 -11.66 -17.06
N VAL A 86 -20.97 -11.27 -17.79
CA VAL A 86 -22.12 -12.12 -18.11
C VAL A 86 -21.71 -13.22 -19.08
N GLY A 87 -21.06 -12.84 -20.19
CA GLY A 87 -20.54 -13.79 -21.19
C GLY A 87 -19.25 -14.49 -20.78
N ARG A 88 -18.72 -14.15 -19.60
CA ARG A 88 -17.45 -14.66 -19.07
C ARG A 88 -16.32 -14.60 -20.11
N ALA A 89 -16.14 -13.42 -20.70
CA ALA A 89 -15.16 -13.20 -21.76
C ALA A 89 -14.28 -11.98 -21.46
N ILE A 90 -13.01 -12.07 -21.86
CA ILE A 90 -12.03 -10.99 -21.80
C ILE A 90 -11.41 -10.87 -23.18
N ARG A 91 -11.32 -9.66 -23.72
CA ARG A 91 -10.64 -9.37 -24.97
C ARG A 91 -9.64 -8.24 -24.75
N ILE A 92 -8.41 -8.44 -25.21
CA ILE A 92 -7.32 -7.45 -25.12
C ILE A 92 -6.79 -7.27 -26.53
N ARG A 93 -6.87 -6.04 -27.06
CA ARG A 93 -6.43 -5.69 -28.40
C ARG A 93 -5.49 -4.49 -28.35
N ASP A 94 -4.38 -4.58 -29.06
CA ASP A 94 -3.44 -3.47 -29.27
C ASP A 94 -3.44 -2.99 -30.72
N ASN A 95 -2.89 -1.82 -30.95
CA ASN A 95 -2.60 -1.24 -32.25
C ASN A 95 -1.12 -1.39 -32.63
N GLY A 96 -0.48 -2.46 -32.18
CA GLY A 96 0.90 -2.79 -32.50
C GLY A 96 1.10 -3.29 -33.94
N ILE A 97 2.29 -3.77 -34.25
CA ILE A 97 2.69 -4.19 -35.60
C ILE A 97 1.85 -5.34 -36.17
N GLY A 98 1.22 -6.15 -35.30
CA GLY A 98 0.59 -7.40 -35.69
C GLY A 98 1.60 -8.53 -35.98
N ILE A 99 1.10 -9.72 -36.29
CA ILE A 99 1.92 -10.89 -36.64
C ILE A 99 1.47 -11.37 -38.03
N PRO A 100 2.37 -11.41 -39.03
CA PRO A 100 2.04 -11.87 -40.35
C PRO A 100 1.75 -13.39 -40.35
N TRP A 101 0.92 -13.85 -41.27
CA TRP A 101 0.50 -15.25 -41.39
C TRP A 101 1.68 -16.25 -41.44
N SER A 102 2.76 -15.89 -42.12
CA SER A 102 3.97 -16.72 -42.21
C SER A 102 4.56 -17.07 -40.84
N ASP A 103 4.47 -16.16 -39.86
CA ASP A 103 5.04 -16.32 -38.52
C ASP A 103 3.98 -16.68 -37.48
N PHE A 104 2.70 -16.51 -37.82
CA PHE A 104 1.60 -16.52 -36.85
C PHE A 104 1.49 -17.84 -36.11
N PHE A 105 1.47 -18.96 -36.84
CA PHE A 105 1.38 -20.27 -36.20
C PHE A 105 2.62 -20.57 -35.36
N GLN A 106 3.79 -20.43 -35.94
CA GLN A 106 5.04 -20.72 -35.25
C GLN A 106 5.22 -19.84 -33.99
N ARG A 107 4.97 -18.55 -34.09
CA ARG A 107 5.07 -17.62 -32.95
C ARG A 107 4.12 -17.97 -31.81
N LEU A 108 2.89 -18.40 -32.09
CA LEU A 108 1.87 -18.63 -31.07
C LEU A 108 1.78 -20.07 -30.55
N SER A 109 2.31 -21.06 -31.29
CA SER A 109 2.35 -22.45 -30.84
C SER A 109 3.69 -22.90 -30.24
N SER A 110 4.79 -22.15 -30.46
CA SER A 110 6.11 -22.49 -29.91
C SER A 110 6.16 -22.31 -28.39
N LEU A 111 6.62 -23.30 -27.68
CA LEU A 111 6.80 -23.28 -26.22
C LEU A 111 8.27 -22.99 -25.87
N GLY A 112 8.53 -21.88 -25.19
CA GLY A 112 9.88 -21.50 -24.73
C GLY A 112 10.85 -21.02 -25.83
N ALA A 113 10.49 -21.03 -27.09
CA ALA A 113 11.32 -20.55 -28.21
C ALA A 113 11.05 -19.05 -28.45
N SER A 114 11.75 -18.17 -27.75
CA SER A 114 11.65 -16.72 -27.96
C SER A 114 12.84 -16.21 -28.77
N LYS A 115 12.55 -15.51 -29.90
CA LYS A 115 13.56 -14.75 -30.65
C LYS A 115 13.99 -13.44 -29.94
N LYS A 116 13.34 -13.09 -28.81
CA LYS A 116 13.52 -11.83 -28.10
C LYS A 116 14.64 -11.86 -27.03
N ARG A 117 15.31 -13.01 -26.83
CA ARG A 117 16.39 -13.14 -25.83
C ARG A 117 17.59 -12.28 -26.28
N GLY A 118 18.02 -11.37 -25.41
CA GLY A 118 19.10 -10.42 -25.72
C GLY A 118 18.68 -9.17 -26.51
N THR A 119 17.38 -8.96 -26.76
CA THR A 119 16.84 -7.76 -27.40
C THR A 119 16.32 -6.74 -26.36
N GLU A 120 15.95 -5.55 -26.83
CA GLU A 120 15.32 -4.49 -26.01
C GLU A 120 13.87 -4.83 -25.58
N SER A 121 13.33 -5.98 -26.00
CA SER A 121 11.97 -6.37 -25.69
C SER A 121 11.80 -6.73 -24.22
N ARG A 122 10.66 -6.31 -23.61
CA ARG A 122 10.30 -6.56 -22.21
C ARG A 122 10.04 -8.06 -21.95
N GLY A 123 9.54 -8.79 -22.96
CA GLY A 123 9.22 -10.21 -22.90
C GLY A 123 10.25 -11.07 -23.65
N PHE A 124 11.03 -11.90 -22.95
CA PHE A 124 12.11 -12.67 -23.59
C PHE A 124 11.97 -14.21 -23.51
N ARG A 125 11.08 -14.74 -22.66
CA ARG A 125 10.96 -16.22 -22.46
C ARG A 125 9.99 -16.92 -23.38
N GLY A 126 9.08 -16.18 -24.02
CA GLY A 126 8.14 -16.73 -25.00
C GLY A 126 7.03 -17.63 -24.43
N VAL A 127 6.74 -17.53 -23.12
CA VAL A 127 5.67 -18.30 -22.45
C VAL A 127 4.50 -17.43 -22.00
N GLY A 128 4.70 -16.13 -21.77
CA GLY A 128 3.67 -15.20 -21.26
C GLY A 128 2.42 -15.10 -22.14
N ARG A 129 2.55 -15.31 -23.46
CA ARG A 129 1.39 -15.35 -24.38
C ARG A 129 0.40 -16.48 -24.08
N LEU A 130 0.85 -17.54 -23.43
CA LEU A 130 0.04 -18.70 -23.06
C LEU A 130 -0.54 -18.60 -21.63
N ALA A 131 -0.31 -17.49 -20.94
CA ALA A 131 -0.78 -17.26 -19.57
C ALA A 131 -2.30 -17.47 -19.41
N GLY A 132 -3.09 -17.23 -20.46
CA GLY A 132 -4.55 -17.42 -20.47
C GLY A 132 -5.02 -18.89 -20.46
N LEU A 133 -4.19 -19.88 -20.85
CA LEU A 133 -4.59 -21.28 -21.00
C LEU A 133 -5.19 -21.88 -19.73
N GLY A 134 -4.66 -21.49 -18.56
CA GLY A 134 -5.14 -21.96 -17.26
C GLY A 134 -6.53 -21.42 -16.86
N TYR A 135 -6.95 -20.29 -17.43
CA TYR A 135 -8.06 -19.50 -16.90
C TYR A 135 -9.30 -19.40 -17.78
N CYS A 136 -9.31 -20.01 -18.97
CA CYS A 136 -10.46 -20.00 -19.87
C CYS A 136 -10.77 -21.40 -20.43
N GLN A 137 -11.88 -21.49 -21.15
CA GLN A 137 -12.27 -22.68 -21.91
C GLN A 137 -11.69 -22.67 -23.31
N GLU A 138 -11.64 -21.49 -23.93
CA GLU A 138 -11.02 -21.26 -25.24
C GLU A 138 -10.16 -20.02 -25.19
N LEU A 139 -8.93 -20.10 -25.71
CA LEU A 139 -8.03 -18.97 -25.90
C LEU A 139 -7.88 -18.72 -27.40
N ILE A 140 -8.26 -17.51 -27.84
CA ILE A 140 -8.27 -17.16 -29.26
C ILE A 140 -7.31 -15.99 -29.47
N PHE A 141 -6.43 -16.16 -30.45
CA PHE A 141 -5.56 -15.09 -30.93
C PHE A 141 -6.01 -14.63 -32.30
N ARG A 142 -6.07 -13.32 -32.53
CA ARG A 142 -6.28 -12.72 -33.84
C ARG A 142 -5.19 -11.71 -34.11
N SER A 143 -4.75 -11.66 -35.36
CA SER A 143 -3.74 -10.68 -35.77
C SER A 143 -3.87 -10.35 -37.25
N ARG A 144 -3.52 -9.12 -37.59
CA ARG A 144 -3.32 -8.64 -38.93
C ARG A 144 -2.06 -7.80 -38.96
N ALA A 145 -1.11 -8.11 -39.82
CA ALA A 145 -0.02 -7.22 -40.16
C ALA A 145 -0.48 -6.25 -41.27
N SER A 146 0.10 -5.03 -41.31
CA SER A 146 -0.32 -3.97 -42.24
C SER A 146 -0.25 -4.36 -43.73
N THR A 147 0.57 -5.36 -44.08
CA THR A 147 0.73 -5.87 -45.44
C THR A 147 -0.34 -6.93 -45.82
N GLU A 148 -1.19 -7.34 -44.87
CA GLU A 148 -2.13 -8.45 -45.08
C GLU A 148 -3.58 -7.98 -45.29
N LYS A 149 -4.29 -8.67 -46.15
CA LYS A 149 -5.72 -8.42 -46.47
C LYS A 149 -6.69 -9.21 -45.59
N LEU A 150 -6.21 -10.26 -44.93
CA LEU A 150 -7.01 -11.16 -44.11
C LEU A 150 -6.48 -11.14 -42.68
N VAL A 151 -7.36 -11.43 -41.74
CA VAL A 151 -7.00 -11.62 -40.32
C VAL A 151 -6.64 -13.08 -40.09
N SER A 152 -5.52 -13.31 -39.44
CA SER A 152 -5.10 -14.63 -38.95
C SER A 152 -5.77 -14.90 -37.62
N GLU A 153 -6.45 -16.05 -37.49
CA GLU A 153 -7.10 -16.47 -36.24
C GLU A 153 -6.57 -17.85 -35.81
N MET A 154 -6.22 -18.00 -34.53
CA MET A 154 -5.82 -19.26 -33.91
C MET A 154 -6.62 -19.48 -32.63
N ARG A 155 -7.14 -20.71 -32.46
CA ARG A 155 -7.90 -21.12 -31.28
C ARG A 155 -7.18 -22.28 -30.57
N TRP A 156 -7.07 -22.16 -29.27
CA TRP A 156 -6.66 -23.21 -28.35
C TRP A 156 -7.88 -23.71 -27.59
N ASP A 157 -8.21 -25.01 -27.67
CA ASP A 157 -9.24 -25.64 -26.83
C ASP A 157 -8.65 -26.01 -25.46
N CYS A 158 -8.84 -25.12 -24.48
CA CYS A 158 -8.31 -25.30 -23.14
C CYS A 158 -9.06 -26.39 -22.33
N ARG A 159 -10.27 -26.80 -22.77
CA ARG A 159 -11.01 -27.90 -22.14
C ARG A 159 -10.35 -29.21 -22.46
N VAL A 160 -10.04 -29.44 -23.73
CA VAL A 160 -9.34 -30.63 -24.20
C VAL A 160 -7.93 -30.69 -23.62
N LEU A 161 -7.22 -29.54 -23.56
CA LEU A 161 -5.93 -29.46 -22.91
C LEU A 161 -5.99 -29.94 -21.44
N LYS A 162 -6.92 -29.41 -20.64
CA LYS A 162 -7.07 -29.80 -19.22
C LYS A 162 -7.42 -31.29 -19.06
N SER A 163 -8.23 -31.83 -19.95
CA SER A 163 -8.55 -33.26 -19.97
C SER A 163 -7.32 -34.11 -20.28
N ALA A 164 -6.53 -33.74 -21.30
CA ALA A 164 -5.29 -34.43 -21.66
C ALA A 164 -4.24 -34.40 -20.54
N LEU A 165 -4.08 -33.26 -19.84
CA LEU A 165 -3.16 -33.13 -18.71
C LEU A 165 -3.57 -34.01 -17.52
N ARG A 166 -4.87 -34.17 -17.25
CA ARG A 166 -5.37 -35.02 -16.15
C ARG A 166 -5.35 -36.51 -16.46
N SER A 167 -5.23 -36.89 -17.72
CA SER A 167 -5.19 -38.30 -18.14
C SER A 167 -3.93 -38.99 -17.56
N ALA A 168 -4.08 -40.18 -16.99
CA ALA A 168 -2.96 -41.00 -16.48
C ALA A 168 -2.06 -41.56 -17.60
N ASN A 169 -2.50 -41.45 -18.87
CA ASN A 169 -1.70 -41.95 -19.99
C ASN A 169 -0.55 -40.98 -20.33
N ASN A 170 0.67 -41.38 -20.03
CA ASN A 170 1.89 -40.58 -20.24
C ASN A 170 2.53 -40.78 -21.62
N SER A 171 1.92 -41.56 -22.53
CA SER A 171 2.54 -41.93 -23.82
C SER A 171 2.42 -40.84 -24.90
N GLN A 172 1.58 -39.81 -24.70
CA GLN A 172 1.40 -38.76 -25.71
C GLN A 172 2.53 -37.74 -25.64
N ARG A 173 3.17 -37.46 -26.78
CA ARG A 173 4.17 -36.41 -26.92
C ARG A 173 3.52 -35.03 -26.83
N LEU A 174 4.22 -34.07 -26.23
CA LEU A 174 3.76 -32.68 -26.11
C LEU A 174 3.28 -32.10 -27.45
N ALA A 175 3.98 -32.37 -28.56
CA ALA A 175 3.65 -31.90 -29.88
C ALA A 175 2.29 -32.41 -30.37
N GLU A 176 1.97 -33.70 -30.14
CA GLU A 176 0.71 -34.33 -30.50
C GLU A 176 -0.48 -33.72 -29.78
N ILE A 177 -0.30 -33.44 -28.46
CA ILE A 177 -1.34 -32.75 -27.68
C ILE A 177 -1.58 -31.35 -28.25
N VAL A 178 -0.51 -30.57 -28.49
CA VAL A 178 -0.65 -29.20 -29.04
C VAL A 178 -1.36 -29.24 -30.41
N GLN A 179 -0.99 -30.19 -31.28
CA GLN A 179 -1.64 -30.35 -32.61
C GLN A 179 -3.13 -30.69 -32.50
N SER A 180 -3.54 -31.44 -31.50
CA SER A 180 -4.95 -31.84 -31.31
C SER A 180 -5.84 -30.71 -30.76
N ILE A 181 -5.25 -29.73 -30.05
CA ILE A 181 -6.01 -28.66 -29.37
C ILE A 181 -5.92 -27.30 -30.05
N VAL A 182 -5.02 -27.16 -31.04
CA VAL A 182 -4.80 -25.88 -31.74
C VAL A 182 -5.37 -25.95 -33.16
N SER A 183 -6.17 -24.96 -33.53
CA SER A 183 -6.66 -24.78 -34.89
C SER A 183 -6.42 -23.33 -35.34
N ALA A 184 -6.11 -23.16 -36.65
CA ALA A 184 -5.89 -21.84 -37.22
C ALA A 184 -6.67 -21.67 -38.53
N ARG A 185 -7.10 -20.43 -38.83
CA ARG A 185 -7.79 -20.07 -40.07
C ARG A 185 -7.50 -18.61 -40.42
N ARG A 186 -7.88 -18.23 -41.64
CA ARG A 186 -7.91 -16.82 -42.08
C ARG A 186 -9.37 -16.39 -42.26
N VAL A 187 -9.68 -15.17 -41.79
CA VAL A 187 -11.02 -14.59 -41.88
C VAL A 187 -10.98 -13.22 -42.57
N PRO A 188 -12.09 -12.76 -43.16
CA PRO A 188 -12.19 -11.42 -43.76
C PRO A 188 -11.87 -10.33 -42.72
N ALA A 189 -11.28 -9.22 -43.17
CA ALA A 189 -10.82 -8.13 -42.31
C ALA A 189 -11.79 -6.93 -42.22
N ASN A 190 -13.05 -7.08 -42.70
CA ASN A 190 -14.00 -5.97 -42.87
C ASN A 190 -14.23 -5.15 -41.59
N ASP A 191 -14.22 -5.79 -40.40
CA ASP A 191 -14.49 -5.17 -39.11
C ASP A 191 -13.22 -5.00 -38.23
N TYR A 192 -12.05 -5.18 -38.83
CA TYR A 192 -10.78 -5.16 -38.09
C TYR A 192 -9.87 -4.03 -38.57
N PRO A 193 -9.03 -3.46 -37.64
CA PRO A 193 -8.00 -2.48 -37.99
C PRO A 193 -7.01 -3.02 -39.05
N ASP A 194 -6.26 -2.09 -39.67
CA ASP A 194 -5.24 -2.44 -40.66
C ASP A 194 -4.08 -3.24 -40.08
N HIS A 195 -3.72 -2.98 -38.84
CA HIS A 195 -2.75 -3.77 -38.08
C HIS A 195 -3.16 -3.83 -36.61
N PHE A 196 -3.04 -5.01 -36.02
CA PHE A 196 -3.36 -5.22 -34.61
C PHE A 196 -2.94 -6.63 -34.15
N PHE A 197 -2.86 -6.81 -32.84
CA PHE A 197 -2.91 -8.11 -32.19
C PHE A 197 -4.01 -8.12 -31.15
N GLU A 198 -4.72 -9.26 -31.06
CA GLU A 198 -5.83 -9.45 -30.13
C GLU A 198 -5.73 -10.82 -29.49
N VAL A 199 -5.96 -10.87 -28.17
CA VAL A 199 -6.20 -12.11 -27.44
C VAL A 199 -7.60 -12.05 -26.81
N GLU A 200 -8.35 -13.15 -26.98
CA GLU A 200 -9.69 -13.31 -26.41
C GLU A 200 -9.74 -14.59 -25.56
N LEU A 201 -10.13 -14.45 -24.30
CA LEU A 201 -10.42 -15.55 -23.39
C LEU A 201 -11.93 -15.75 -23.35
N LYS A 202 -12.43 -16.90 -23.80
CA LYS A 202 -13.84 -17.28 -23.73
C LYS A 202 -14.10 -18.33 -22.67
N GLY A 203 -15.22 -18.20 -21.97
CA GLY A 203 -15.58 -19.09 -20.87
C GLY A 203 -14.55 -18.99 -19.73
N VAL A 204 -14.26 -17.77 -19.28
CA VAL A 204 -13.33 -17.53 -18.16
C VAL A 204 -13.80 -18.31 -16.94
N ILE A 205 -12.92 -19.12 -16.39
CA ILE A 205 -13.22 -20.01 -15.26
C ILE A 205 -13.37 -19.18 -13.99
N ARG A 206 -14.38 -19.51 -13.20
CA ARG A 206 -14.56 -18.86 -11.89
C ARG A 206 -13.39 -19.20 -10.99
N HIS A 207 -12.75 -18.17 -10.47
CA HIS A 207 -11.66 -18.30 -9.52
C HIS A 207 -11.89 -17.34 -8.35
N ARG A 208 -12.08 -17.87 -7.14
CA ARG A 208 -12.32 -17.11 -5.91
C ARG A 208 -13.38 -16.01 -6.09
N ASP A 209 -13.01 -14.75 -5.91
CA ASP A 209 -13.81 -13.53 -6.00
C ASP A 209 -14.01 -12.99 -7.44
N ASP A 210 -13.66 -13.77 -8.45
CA ASP A 210 -13.83 -13.44 -9.89
C ASP A 210 -13.13 -12.11 -10.31
N ARG A 211 -12.02 -11.76 -9.69
CA ARG A 211 -11.26 -10.53 -9.97
C ARG A 211 -10.93 -10.32 -11.45
N LEU A 212 -10.71 -11.41 -12.19
CA LEU A 212 -10.46 -11.35 -13.65
C LEU A 212 -11.57 -10.66 -14.43
N LEU A 213 -12.81 -10.77 -13.97
CA LEU A 213 -13.99 -10.20 -14.64
C LEU A 213 -14.50 -8.92 -13.95
N ASN A 214 -13.73 -8.37 -13.00
CA ASN A 214 -14.05 -7.11 -12.34
C ASN A 214 -13.25 -5.96 -12.97
N PRO A 215 -13.89 -5.06 -13.76
CA PRO A 215 -13.19 -3.95 -14.43
C PRO A 215 -12.43 -3.03 -13.48
N VAL A 216 -12.97 -2.77 -12.29
CA VAL A 216 -12.33 -1.90 -11.28
C VAL A 216 -11.06 -2.55 -10.76
N ALA A 217 -11.11 -3.83 -10.36
CA ALA A 217 -9.94 -4.55 -9.88
C ALA A 217 -8.86 -4.68 -10.96
N VAL A 218 -9.25 -4.82 -12.23
CA VAL A 218 -8.32 -4.85 -13.37
C VAL A 218 -7.67 -3.48 -13.59
N ALA A 219 -8.44 -2.38 -13.52
CA ALA A 219 -7.91 -1.03 -13.62
C ALA A 219 -6.90 -0.72 -12.51
N GLU A 220 -7.25 -1.04 -11.26
CA GLU A 220 -6.35 -0.89 -10.10
C GLU A 220 -5.06 -1.70 -10.25
N TYR A 221 -5.15 -2.93 -10.72
CA TYR A 221 -3.99 -3.77 -10.97
C TYR A 221 -3.09 -3.19 -12.07
N LEU A 222 -3.68 -2.85 -13.24
CA LEU A 222 -2.92 -2.32 -14.37
C LEU A 222 -2.30 -0.95 -14.08
N SER A 223 -2.97 -0.10 -13.31
CA SER A 223 -2.43 1.19 -12.88
C SER A 223 -1.09 1.05 -12.14
N GLN A 224 -0.90 -0.06 -11.45
CA GLN A 224 0.30 -0.35 -10.68
C GLN A 224 1.39 -1.04 -11.52
N VAL A 225 1.01 -2.05 -12.34
CA VAL A 225 1.99 -2.96 -12.98
C VAL A 225 2.31 -2.62 -14.42
N ALA A 226 1.37 -2.03 -15.17
CA ALA A 226 1.53 -1.77 -16.60
C ALA A 226 2.38 -0.51 -16.88
N PRO A 227 2.95 -0.39 -18.09
CA PRO A 227 3.70 0.80 -18.51
C PRO A 227 2.75 1.93 -18.96
N VAL A 228 1.90 2.39 -18.03
CA VAL A 228 0.97 3.50 -18.23
C VAL A 228 1.59 4.83 -17.80
N PRO A 229 1.13 5.97 -18.35
CA PRO A 229 1.62 7.30 -17.98
C PRO A 229 1.24 7.66 -16.54
N PHE A 230 1.95 8.62 -15.99
CA PHE A 230 1.54 9.27 -14.75
C PHE A 230 0.23 10.04 -14.94
N SER A 231 -0.52 10.22 -13.85
CA SER A 231 -1.68 11.09 -13.88
C SER A 231 -1.28 12.54 -14.12
N PRO A 232 -2.05 13.31 -14.92
CA PRO A 232 -1.85 14.75 -15.05
C PRO A 232 -1.89 15.54 -13.74
N GLU A 233 -2.54 14.98 -12.71
CA GLU A 233 -2.61 15.57 -11.35
C GLU A 233 -1.32 15.39 -10.54
N PHE A 234 -0.38 14.57 -10.99
CA PHE A 234 0.89 14.35 -10.31
C PHE A 234 1.96 15.28 -10.86
N THR A 235 2.19 16.41 -10.19
CA THR A 235 3.07 17.50 -10.66
C THR A 235 4.54 17.11 -10.81
N PHE A 236 4.99 16.07 -10.11
CA PHE A 236 6.36 15.55 -10.20
C PHE A 236 6.61 14.63 -11.40
N SER A 237 5.57 14.32 -12.18
CA SER A 237 5.67 13.37 -13.30
C SER A 237 6.70 13.76 -14.35
N SER A 238 6.74 15.03 -14.74
CA SER A 238 7.67 15.53 -15.77
C SER A 238 9.13 15.40 -15.37
N GLU A 239 9.45 15.64 -14.09
CA GLU A 239 10.82 15.50 -13.57
C GLU A 239 11.25 14.02 -13.55
N ILE A 240 10.35 13.11 -13.11
CA ILE A 240 10.60 11.67 -13.13
C ILE A 240 10.78 11.16 -14.56
N GLU A 241 9.88 11.55 -15.48
CA GLU A 241 9.95 11.13 -16.89
C GLU A 241 11.22 11.63 -17.57
N ALA A 242 11.63 12.86 -17.30
CA ALA A 242 12.89 13.43 -17.83
C ALA A 242 14.12 12.66 -17.34
N ALA A 243 14.14 12.23 -16.08
CA ALA A 243 15.22 11.41 -15.53
C ALA A 243 15.25 9.97 -16.08
N LEU A 244 14.10 9.40 -16.39
CA LEU A 244 13.96 8.03 -16.90
C LEU A 244 14.18 7.92 -18.41
N ALA A 245 13.76 8.91 -19.20
CA ALA A 245 13.74 8.86 -20.65
C ALA A 245 15.08 8.51 -21.33
N PRO A 246 16.27 8.92 -20.82
CA PRO A 246 17.55 8.53 -21.39
C PRO A 246 17.87 7.03 -21.22
N HIS A 247 17.24 6.36 -20.26
CA HIS A 247 17.61 5.03 -19.80
C HIS A 247 16.52 3.98 -20.00
N VAL A 248 15.25 4.39 -19.99
CA VAL A 248 14.10 3.46 -19.99
C VAL A 248 13.08 3.91 -21.05
N ASN A 249 12.70 2.98 -21.92
CA ASN A 249 11.52 3.19 -22.77
C ASN A 249 10.25 3.08 -21.91
N LEU A 250 9.58 4.21 -21.69
CA LEU A 250 8.41 4.30 -20.84
C LEU A 250 7.15 3.68 -21.48
N ALA A 251 7.11 3.49 -22.79
CA ALA A 251 5.97 3.06 -23.61
C ALA A 251 4.72 3.95 -23.49
N ASN A 252 4.36 4.39 -22.29
CA ASN A 252 3.21 5.27 -21.99
C ASN A 252 1.93 4.86 -22.76
N LEU A 253 1.43 3.64 -22.46
CA LEU A 253 0.28 3.06 -23.15
C LEU A 253 -1.04 3.75 -22.77
N ASP A 254 -1.87 4.06 -23.77
CA ASP A 254 -3.29 4.41 -23.59
C ASP A 254 -4.10 3.11 -23.41
N ILE A 255 -4.26 2.67 -22.15
CA ILE A 255 -5.04 1.46 -21.81
C ILE A 255 -6.44 1.88 -21.38
N ARG A 256 -7.47 1.33 -22.04
CA ARG A 256 -8.88 1.59 -21.76
C ARG A 256 -9.65 0.31 -21.51
N ILE A 257 -10.53 0.31 -20.50
CA ILE A 257 -11.39 -0.82 -20.15
C ILE A 257 -12.84 -0.47 -20.51
N ASN A 258 -13.51 -1.34 -21.26
CA ASN A 258 -14.91 -1.22 -21.68
C ASN A 258 -15.23 0.16 -22.26
N ASP A 259 -14.38 0.62 -23.20
CA ASP A 259 -14.52 1.92 -23.89
C ASP A 259 -14.59 3.14 -22.94
N SER A 260 -13.92 3.05 -21.78
CA SER A 260 -13.79 4.17 -20.86
C SER A 260 -13.27 5.43 -21.58
N GLU A 261 -13.84 6.59 -21.26
CA GLU A 261 -13.40 7.87 -21.82
C GLU A 261 -11.95 8.20 -21.41
N SER A 262 -11.59 7.86 -20.18
CA SER A 262 -10.25 8.12 -19.64
C SER A 262 -9.37 6.88 -19.70
N PRO A 263 -8.09 7.01 -20.07
CA PRO A 263 -7.13 5.93 -19.98
C PRO A 263 -6.78 5.63 -18.51
N ILE A 264 -6.16 4.47 -18.30
CA ILE A 264 -5.58 4.12 -17.01
C ILE A 264 -4.28 4.90 -16.82
N PHE A 265 -4.14 5.57 -15.68
CA PHE A 265 -2.94 6.24 -15.23
C PHE A 265 -2.30 5.51 -14.05
N ARG A 266 -1.02 5.77 -13.79
CA ARG A 266 -0.40 5.38 -12.52
C ARG A 266 -1.16 5.98 -11.35
N PRO A 267 -1.17 5.31 -10.18
CA PRO A 267 -1.99 5.75 -9.04
C PRO A 267 -1.42 6.96 -8.30
N HIS A 268 -0.22 7.43 -8.67
CA HIS A 268 0.46 8.54 -8.01
C HIS A 268 -0.32 9.84 -8.17
N ARG A 269 -0.42 10.60 -7.08
CA ARG A 269 -1.07 11.92 -6.96
C ARG A 269 -0.25 12.78 -6.01
N ASN A 270 -0.45 14.10 -6.05
CA ASN A 270 0.19 15.01 -5.10
C ASN A 270 -0.26 14.76 -3.67
N SER A 271 -1.55 14.47 -3.47
CA SER A 271 -2.11 14.12 -2.18
C SER A 271 -2.78 12.75 -2.21
N PHE A 272 -2.75 12.06 -1.09
CA PHE A 272 -3.28 10.71 -0.94
C PHE A 272 -3.86 10.48 0.46
N PRO A 273 -4.88 9.59 0.60
CA PRO A 273 -5.52 9.34 1.88
C PRO A 273 -4.61 8.55 2.83
N LEU A 274 -4.53 8.98 4.10
CA LEU A 274 -3.94 8.21 5.20
C LEU A 274 -5.00 7.35 5.88
N ASN A 275 -6.20 7.88 6.06
CA ASN A 275 -7.36 7.20 6.62
C ASN A 275 -8.64 7.81 6.04
N GLU A 276 -9.79 7.65 6.70
CA GLU A 276 -11.08 8.17 6.20
C GLU A 276 -11.18 9.70 6.23
N VAL A 277 -10.39 10.35 7.08
CA VAL A 277 -10.48 11.80 7.34
C VAL A 277 -9.20 12.55 6.98
N ALA A 278 -8.04 11.90 7.20
CA ALA A 278 -6.73 12.54 7.04
C ALA A 278 -6.11 12.26 5.67
N MET A 279 -5.57 13.30 5.06
CA MET A 279 -4.76 13.26 3.84
C MET A 279 -3.30 13.57 4.17
N ASP A 280 -2.38 13.05 3.37
CA ASP A 280 -0.98 13.45 3.32
C ASP A 280 -0.64 13.87 1.90
N GLU A 281 0.47 14.57 1.73
CA GLU A 281 0.90 15.07 0.43
C GLU A 281 2.39 14.85 0.20
N THR A 282 2.76 14.69 -1.08
CA THR A 282 4.15 14.65 -1.50
C THR A 282 4.76 16.05 -1.35
N THR A 283 5.76 16.18 -0.51
CA THR A 283 6.42 17.45 -0.20
C THR A 283 7.72 17.65 -0.97
N GLN A 284 8.38 16.56 -1.35
CA GLN A 284 9.68 16.56 -2.01
C GLN A 284 9.84 15.33 -2.87
N LEU A 285 10.45 15.47 -4.04
CA LEU A 285 10.93 14.38 -4.87
C LEU A 285 12.44 14.23 -4.69
N GLU A 286 12.91 12.99 -4.54
CA GLU A 286 14.33 12.64 -4.61
C GLU A 286 14.53 11.68 -5.79
N ILE A 287 15.48 11.97 -6.67
CA ILE A 287 15.86 11.10 -7.79
C ILE A 287 17.34 10.78 -7.69
N ALA A 288 17.69 9.50 -7.84
CA ALA A 288 19.06 9.02 -7.78
C ALA A 288 19.36 8.02 -8.90
N ALA A 289 20.54 8.11 -9.49
CA ALA A 289 21.09 7.08 -10.36
C ALA A 289 21.98 6.15 -9.53
N LEU A 290 21.78 4.84 -9.68
CA LEU A 290 22.59 3.79 -9.06
C LEU A 290 23.45 3.15 -10.14
N ASN A 291 24.74 2.94 -9.84
CA ASN A 291 25.68 2.46 -10.83
C ASN A 291 25.98 0.96 -10.66
N ASP A 292 26.34 0.30 -11.75
CA ASP A 292 26.93 -1.05 -11.70
C ASP A 292 28.40 -1.01 -11.26
N VAL A 293 29.04 -2.17 -11.24
CA VAL A 293 30.46 -2.28 -10.86
C VAL A 293 31.40 -1.62 -11.88
N ASP A 294 30.94 -1.42 -13.10
CA ASP A 294 31.70 -0.82 -14.22
C ASP A 294 31.46 0.71 -14.31
N GLY A 295 30.63 1.27 -13.44
CA GLY A 295 30.28 2.68 -13.39
C GLY A 295 29.12 3.10 -14.32
N ASN A 296 28.48 2.14 -15.02
CA ASN A 296 27.30 2.43 -15.83
C ASN A 296 26.04 2.51 -14.96
N VAL A 297 25.00 3.20 -15.45
CA VAL A 297 23.73 3.29 -14.73
C VAL A 297 23.06 1.91 -14.67
N ALA A 298 22.94 1.36 -13.46
CA ALA A 298 22.26 0.09 -13.19
C ALA A 298 20.75 0.29 -12.92
N ALA A 299 20.37 1.40 -12.29
CA ALA A 299 18.97 1.75 -12.06
C ALA A 299 18.81 3.25 -11.84
N ILE A 300 17.61 3.75 -12.14
CA ILE A 300 17.14 5.07 -11.71
C ILE A 300 16.09 4.85 -10.62
N VAL A 301 16.25 5.54 -9.50
CA VAL A 301 15.34 5.48 -8.36
C VAL A 301 14.71 6.83 -8.15
N TRP A 302 13.41 6.86 -7.87
CA TRP A 302 12.77 8.05 -7.37
C TRP A 302 11.97 7.74 -6.11
N VAL A 303 11.94 8.69 -5.18
CA VAL A 303 11.23 8.63 -3.91
C VAL A 303 10.39 9.88 -3.74
N ALA A 304 9.09 9.72 -3.51
CA ALA A 304 8.20 10.81 -3.14
C ALA A 304 8.15 10.90 -1.60
N HIS A 305 8.83 11.91 -1.06
CA HIS A 305 8.82 12.17 0.37
C HIS A 305 7.55 12.90 0.80
N HIS A 306 7.05 12.53 1.96
CA HIS A 306 5.82 13.05 2.55
C HIS A 306 5.94 13.10 4.09
N GLY A 307 4.85 13.30 4.83
CA GLY A 307 4.91 13.40 6.29
C GLY A 307 5.26 12.11 7.04
N TYR A 308 5.24 10.96 6.38
CA TYR A 308 5.49 9.63 6.98
C TYR A 308 4.65 9.38 8.25
N TYR A 309 3.37 9.76 8.20
CA TYR A 309 2.47 9.66 9.36
C TYR A 309 1.99 8.26 9.70
N GLY A 310 2.33 7.26 8.91
CA GLY A 310 1.99 5.86 9.13
C GLY A 310 2.03 5.03 7.86
N ALA A 311 1.59 3.77 7.97
CA ALA A 311 1.43 2.91 6.81
C ALA A 311 0.34 3.46 5.87
N LEU A 312 0.67 3.55 4.59
CA LEU A 312 -0.28 3.95 3.56
C LEU A 312 -1.35 2.86 3.39
N PRO A 313 -2.62 3.23 3.31
CA PRO A 313 -3.70 2.26 3.13
C PRO A 313 -3.60 1.59 1.75
N ALA A 314 -4.05 0.34 1.66
CA ALA A 314 -4.01 -0.42 0.40
C ALA A 314 -4.74 0.30 -0.74
N ARG A 315 -5.83 1.01 -0.44
CA ARG A 315 -6.62 1.80 -1.41
C ARG A 315 -5.86 2.95 -2.07
N ALA A 316 -4.76 3.41 -1.48
CA ALA A 316 -3.91 4.45 -2.09
C ALA A 316 -3.10 3.92 -3.29
N LEU A 317 -2.92 2.60 -3.40
CA LEU A 317 -2.24 1.88 -4.49
C LEU A 317 -0.77 2.28 -4.73
N VAL A 318 -0.20 3.16 -3.91
CA VAL A 318 1.16 3.73 -4.09
C VAL A 318 2.18 3.25 -3.08
N LYS A 319 1.76 2.52 -2.05
CA LYS A 319 2.63 2.09 -0.95
C LYS A 319 3.77 1.17 -1.40
N GLY A 320 4.90 1.28 -0.72
CA GLY A 320 6.07 0.41 -0.86
C GLY A 320 7.05 0.87 -1.94
N ILE A 321 8.24 0.30 -1.91
CA ILE A 321 9.23 0.50 -2.96
C ILE A 321 8.98 -0.55 -4.05
N ARG A 322 8.72 -0.10 -5.27
CA ARG A 322 8.38 -0.96 -6.41
C ARG A 322 9.53 -1.07 -7.37
N LEU A 323 9.83 -2.28 -7.80
CA LEU A 323 10.84 -2.54 -8.83
C LEU A 323 10.18 -2.64 -10.20
N ARG A 324 10.79 -2.00 -11.21
CA ARG A 324 10.34 -2.04 -12.61
C ARG A 324 11.48 -2.44 -13.55
N SER A 325 11.17 -3.24 -14.55
CA SER A 325 12.05 -3.59 -15.65
C SER A 325 11.32 -3.33 -16.98
N GLY A 326 11.88 -2.50 -17.87
CA GLY A 326 11.21 -2.03 -19.08
C GLY A 326 9.89 -1.31 -18.79
N ASN A 327 9.82 -0.58 -17.69
CA ASN A 327 8.64 0.12 -17.16
C ASN A 327 7.46 -0.77 -16.74
N VAL A 328 7.64 -2.09 -16.66
CA VAL A 328 6.67 -3.07 -16.14
C VAL A 328 7.10 -3.49 -14.73
N GLN A 329 6.17 -3.51 -13.78
CA GLN A 329 6.48 -3.90 -12.40
C GLN A 329 6.90 -5.37 -12.32
N VAL A 330 7.93 -5.64 -11.53
CA VAL A 330 8.41 -6.98 -11.14
C VAL A 330 8.12 -7.19 -9.65
N GLY A 331 7.52 -8.31 -9.31
CA GLY A 331 7.06 -8.57 -7.95
C GLY A 331 5.89 -7.69 -7.53
N ASP A 332 5.69 -7.60 -6.24
CA ASP A 332 4.70 -6.72 -5.62
C ASP A 332 5.37 -5.54 -4.88
N ASN A 333 4.60 -4.79 -4.15
CA ASN A 333 5.07 -3.65 -3.37
C ASN A 333 5.83 -4.05 -2.09
N ASN A 334 5.93 -5.34 -1.75
CA ASN A 334 6.64 -5.84 -0.58
C ASN A 334 7.99 -6.49 -0.93
N LEU A 335 8.35 -6.54 -2.22
CA LEU A 335 9.53 -7.24 -2.69
C LEU A 335 10.83 -6.81 -1.96
N LEU A 336 10.93 -5.55 -1.57
CA LEU A 336 12.08 -5.00 -0.85
C LEU A 336 11.84 -4.80 0.66
N GLU A 337 10.73 -5.30 1.23
CA GLU A 337 10.42 -5.08 2.66
C GLU A 337 11.48 -5.66 3.60
N GLY A 338 12.12 -6.78 3.21
CA GLY A 338 13.19 -7.42 3.97
C GLY A 338 14.48 -6.61 4.07
N MET A 339 14.66 -5.56 3.26
CA MET A 339 15.79 -4.64 3.34
C MET A 339 15.63 -3.58 4.44
N PHE A 340 14.41 -3.37 4.94
CA PHE A 340 14.16 -2.47 6.05
C PHE A 340 14.47 -3.17 7.38
N SER A 341 15.18 -2.50 8.28
CA SER A 341 15.39 -2.99 9.66
C SER A 341 14.08 -3.19 10.43
N GLU A 342 13.06 -2.39 10.09
CA GLU A 342 11.67 -2.54 10.52
C GLU A 342 10.83 -2.67 9.25
N THR A 343 10.43 -3.91 8.88
CA THR A 343 9.74 -4.24 7.61
C THR A 343 8.49 -3.39 7.37
N ARG A 344 7.79 -2.98 8.47
CA ARG A 344 6.61 -2.09 8.40
C ARG A 344 6.87 -0.76 7.68
N PHE A 345 8.09 -0.26 7.67
CA PHE A 345 8.42 1.04 7.06
C PHE A 345 8.38 1.00 5.53
N ASN A 346 8.49 -0.19 4.92
CA ASN A 346 8.22 -0.32 3.49
C ASN A 346 6.80 0.17 3.14
N ALA A 347 5.80 -0.16 3.97
CA ALA A 347 4.43 0.30 3.74
C ALA A 347 4.21 1.81 3.96
N TRP A 348 5.22 2.56 4.41
CA TRP A 348 5.20 4.02 4.56
C TRP A 348 5.90 4.73 3.40
N ALA A 349 6.63 4.01 2.55
CA ALA A 349 7.36 4.57 1.43
C ALA A 349 6.50 4.68 0.18
N ILE A 350 6.81 5.67 -0.67
CA ILE A 350 6.32 5.81 -2.04
C ILE A 350 7.56 5.96 -2.91
N ALA A 351 7.93 4.90 -3.64
CA ALA A 351 9.14 4.91 -4.47
C ALA A 351 9.05 3.88 -5.61
N GLU A 352 9.77 4.13 -6.69
CA GLU A 352 10.01 3.15 -7.74
C GLU A 352 11.50 3.08 -8.08
N VAL A 353 11.97 1.86 -8.36
CA VAL A 353 13.31 1.55 -8.84
C VAL A 353 13.19 1.02 -10.26
N HIS A 354 13.64 1.77 -11.24
CA HIS A 354 13.66 1.38 -12.65
C HIS A 354 14.99 0.76 -12.99
N VAL A 355 15.01 -0.57 -13.13
CA VAL A 355 16.21 -1.33 -13.48
C VAL A 355 16.58 -1.09 -14.92
N VAL A 356 17.81 -0.63 -15.14
CA VAL A 356 18.43 -0.32 -16.44
C VAL A 356 19.43 -1.39 -16.86
N ASP A 357 20.17 -1.97 -15.90
CA ASP A 357 21.13 -3.04 -16.16
C ASP A 357 20.43 -4.27 -16.75
N LYS A 358 20.75 -4.61 -18.00
CA LYS A 358 20.20 -5.75 -18.74
C LYS A 358 20.60 -7.10 -18.17
N LYS A 359 21.62 -7.16 -17.29
CA LYS A 359 22.07 -8.37 -16.60
C LYS A 359 21.23 -8.69 -15.35
N VAL A 360 20.44 -7.72 -14.87
CA VAL A 360 19.45 -7.91 -13.79
C VAL A 360 18.13 -8.36 -14.42
N LEU A 361 17.95 -9.68 -14.55
CA LEU A 361 16.85 -10.28 -15.27
C LEU A 361 15.68 -10.66 -14.34
N PRO A 362 14.43 -10.32 -14.67
CA PRO A 362 13.28 -10.87 -14.00
C PRO A 362 13.21 -12.39 -14.17
N ASN A 363 12.77 -13.11 -13.13
CA ASN A 363 12.54 -14.56 -13.24
C ASN A 363 11.34 -14.89 -14.15
N GLY A 364 11.07 -16.18 -14.37
CA GLY A 364 10.01 -16.63 -15.28
C GLY A 364 8.61 -16.16 -14.93
N ARG A 365 8.31 -15.99 -13.65
CA ARG A 365 7.03 -15.51 -13.11
C ARG A 365 6.93 -14.00 -13.01
N ARG A 366 8.07 -13.29 -13.12
CA ARG A 366 8.18 -11.86 -12.84
C ARG A 366 7.72 -11.46 -11.44
N ASP A 367 7.80 -12.39 -10.49
CA ASP A 367 7.58 -12.13 -9.08
C ASP A 367 8.87 -11.74 -8.35
N HIS A 368 10.05 -12.08 -8.93
CA HIS A 368 11.38 -11.72 -8.47
C HIS A 368 12.34 -11.49 -9.63
N PHE A 369 13.58 -11.10 -9.31
CA PHE A 369 14.71 -11.14 -10.23
C PHE A 369 15.52 -12.44 -10.03
N GLU A 370 16.22 -12.87 -11.09
CA GLU A 370 17.16 -13.99 -10.99
C GLU A 370 18.35 -13.61 -10.12
N GLN A 371 18.79 -14.53 -9.26
CA GLN A 371 19.95 -14.30 -8.41
C GLN A 371 21.20 -14.12 -9.27
N SER A 372 21.90 -13.02 -9.05
CA SER A 372 23.14 -12.68 -9.76
C SER A 372 23.93 -11.63 -8.97
N SER A 373 25.23 -11.54 -9.24
CA SER A 373 26.10 -10.51 -8.65
C SER A 373 25.63 -9.08 -9.02
N HIS A 374 24.98 -8.91 -10.19
CA HIS A 374 24.42 -7.64 -10.61
C HIS A 374 23.20 -7.23 -9.76
N LEU A 375 22.33 -8.20 -9.42
CA LEU A 375 21.23 -7.96 -8.49
C LEU A 375 21.76 -7.63 -7.09
N ASP A 376 22.75 -8.38 -6.59
CA ASP A 376 23.35 -8.13 -5.28
C ASP A 376 23.97 -6.72 -5.22
N ASN A 377 24.66 -6.29 -6.28
CA ASN A 377 25.19 -4.93 -6.38
C ASN A 377 24.06 -3.89 -6.33
N LEU A 378 22.98 -4.07 -7.10
CA LEU A 378 21.83 -3.17 -7.10
C LEU A 378 21.20 -3.06 -5.70
N LEU A 379 21.00 -4.18 -5.00
CA LEU A 379 20.45 -4.19 -3.64
C LEU A 379 21.38 -3.51 -2.63
N ASN A 380 22.70 -3.71 -2.76
CA ASN A 380 23.68 -3.00 -1.95
C ASN A 380 23.63 -1.49 -2.16
N GLN A 381 23.51 -1.02 -3.41
CA GLN A 381 23.38 0.39 -3.74
C GLN A 381 22.06 1.02 -3.24
N LEU A 382 20.97 0.24 -3.16
CA LEU A 382 19.68 0.68 -2.60
C LEU A 382 19.70 0.82 -1.07
N THR A 383 20.59 0.10 -0.38
CA THR A 383 20.61 0.04 1.09
C THR A 383 20.70 1.42 1.77
N PRO A 384 21.57 2.36 1.34
CA PRO A 384 21.63 3.69 1.95
C PRO A 384 20.32 4.48 1.83
N LEU A 385 19.67 4.43 0.68
CA LEU A 385 18.38 5.09 0.43
C LEU A 385 17.28 4.51 1.33
N ILE A 386 17.20 3.18 1.43
CA ILE A 386 16.23 2.50 2.30
C ILE A 386 16.45 2.84 3.77
N ARG A 387 17.72 2.94 4.21
CA ARG A 387 18.06 3.37 5.57
C ARG A 387 17.62 4.81 5.84
N GLU A 388 17.77 5.70 4.86
CA GLU A 388 17.31 7.09 4.98
C GLU A 388 15.80 7.18 5.09
N ILE A 389 15.05 6.45 4.25
CA ILE A 389 13.59 6.35 4.35
C ILE A 389 13.18 5.82 5.74
N ALA A 390 13.83 4.74 6.20
CA ALA A 390 13.55 4.16 7.52
C ALA A 390 13.85 5.15 8.66
N ARG A 391 14.91 5.96 8.53
CA ARG A 391 15.24 7.04 9.49
C ARG A 391 14.13 8.08 9.53
N ARG A 392 13.66 8.58 8.38
CA ARG A 392 12.56 9.55 8.29
C ARG A 392 11.26 9.00 8.90
N CYS A 393 10.92 7.74 8.62
CA CYS A 393 9.76 7.06 9.22
C CYS A 393 9.85 6.99 10.75
N ARG A 394 11.04 6.65 11.27
CA ARG A 394 11.30 6.57 12.71
C ARG A 394 11.22 7.93 13.37
N ASP A 395 11.87 8.94 12.79
CA ASP A 395 11.86 10.30 13.30
C ASP A 395 10.44 10.87 13.38
N SER A 396 9.63 10.69 12.32
CA SER A 396 8.21 11.06 12.30
C SER A 396 7.40 10.31 13.38
N SER A 397 7.66 9.01 13.57
CA SER A 397 6.99 8.22 14.62
C SER A 397 7.32 8.73 16.01
N ILE A 398 8.60 9.07 16.27
CA ILE A 398 9.07 9.64 17.54
C ILE A 398 8.45 11.02 17.76
N ALA A 399 8.46 11.90 16.75
CA ALA A 399 7.84 13.21 16.82
C ALA A 399 6.37 13.14 17.24
N ARG A 400 5.57 12.28 16.60
CA ARG A 400 4.17 12.08 16.98
C ARG A 400 3.98 11.52 18.39
N LYS A 401 4.89 10.68 18.87
CA LYS A 401 4.87 10.23 20.27
C LYS A 401 5.01 11.42 21.20
N TRP A 402 5.98 12.30 20.96
CA TRP A 402 6.21 13.48 21.79
C TRP A 402 5.04 14.47 21.76
N VAL A 403 4.41 14.69 20.60
CA VAL A 403 3.21 15.53 20.49
C VAL A 403 2.05 14.96 21.31
N ARG A 404 1.80 13.65 21.27
CA ARG A 404 0.78 13.00 22.11
C ARG A 404 1.08 13.10 23.61
N GLU A 405 2.36 12.94 24.00
CA GLU A 405 2.77 13.12 25.40
C GLU A 405 2.58 14.57 25.85
N PHE A 406 2.90 15.56 24.99
CA PHE A 406 2.63 16.96 25.25
C PHE A 406 1.14 17.20 25.53
N ASP A 407 0.25 16.70 24.68
CA ASP A 407 -1.20 16.83 24.86
C ASP A 407 -1.69 16.17 26.16
N THR A 408 -1.14 15.03 26.52
CA THR A 408 -1.46 14.36 27.79
C THR A 408 -1.11 15.25 28.97
N HIS A 409 0.10 15.81 29.01
CA HIS A 409 0.54 16.71 30.07
C HIS A 409 -0.21 18.04 30.06
N ARG A 410 -0.53 18.58 28.86
CA ARG A 410 -1.36 19.79 28.68
C ARG A 410 -2.73 19.62 29.33
N LEU A 411 -3.42 18.52 29.04
CA LEU A 411 -4.74 18.23 29.65
C LEU A 411 -4.63 18.06 31.16
N ALA A 412 -3.60 17.37 31.64
CA ALA A 412 -3.36 17.21 33.08
C ALA A 412 -3.18 18.55 33.81
N ILE A 413 -2.38 19.47 33.25
CA ILE A 413 -2.19 20.83 33.82
C ILE A 413 -3.51 21.60 33.85
N LEU A 414 -4.27 21.59 32.76
CA LEU A 414 -5.54 22.30 32.68
C LEU A 414 -6.56 21.76 33.70
N ASP A 415 -6.63 20.46 33.89
CA ASP A 415 -7.52 19.85 34.86
C ASP A 415 -7.10 20.10 36.30
N GLU A 416 -5.80 20.00 36.63
CA GLU A 416 -5.32 20.37 37.97
C GLU A 416 -5.54 21.84 38.26
N ALA A 417 -5.33 22.73 37.27
CA ALA A 417 -5.58 24.16 37.43
C ALA A 417 -7.06 24.45 37.70
N LYS A 418 -8.01 23.73 37.04
CA LYS A 418 -9.44 23.83 37.35
C LYS A 418 -9.77 23.43 38.78
N VAL A 419 -9.18 22.31 39.25
CA VAL A 419 -9.37 21.83 40.63
C VAL A 419 -8.88 22.83 41.64
N VAL A 420 -7.67 23.39 41.43
CA VAL A 420 -7.09 24.39 42.34
C VAL A 420 -7.93 25.66 42.38
N ARG A 421 -8.41 26.16 41.28
CA ARG A 421 -9.24 27.37 41.18
C ARG A 421 -10.58 27.25 41.93
N ARG A 422 -11.14 26.05 42.01
CA ARG A 422 -12.41 25.82 42.72
C ARG A 422 -12.29 25.94 44.21
N GLY A 423 -11.08 25.81 44.74
CA GLY A 423 -10.84 25.88 46.19
C GLY A 423 -11.34 24.66 46.95
N GLY A 424 -11.48 24.77 48.26
CA GLY A 424 -11.94 23.71 49.14
C GLY A 424 -10.92 22.58 49.36
N LEU A 425 -9.67 22.74 48.93
CA LEU A 425 -8.60 21.75 49.09
C LEU A 425 -7.94 21.87 50.45
N SER A 426 -7.56 20.74 51.05
CA SER A 426 -6.62 20.74 52.19
C SER A 426 -5.25 21.19 51.74
N ARG A 427 -4.39 21.63 52.71
CA ARG A 427 -3.00 22.01 52.43
C ARG A 427 -2.22 20.89 51.75
N ALA A 428 -2.44 19.63 52.15
CA ALA A 428 -1.84 18.46 51.52
C ALA A 428 -2.37 18.25 50.08
N GLY A 429 -3.71 18.38 49.86
CA GLY A 429 -4.33 18.28 48.55
C GLY A 429 -3.83 19.35 47.58
N PHE A 430 -3.71 20.61 48.01
CA PHE A 430 -3.15 21.71 47.24
C PHE A 430 -1.68 21.42 46.85
N LYS A 431 -0.85 20.99 47.80
CA LYS A 431 0.55 20.63 47.55
C LYS A 431 0.65 19.52 46.50
N SER A 432 -0.14 18.43 46.65
CA SER A 432 -0.15 17.32 45.69
C SER A 432 -0.46 17.79 44.27
N ARG A 433 -1.46 18.71 44.09
CA ARG A 433 -1.83 19.28 42.78
C ARG A 433 -0.75 20.19 42.22
N SER A 434 -0.13 21.01 43.07
CA SER A 434 1.01 21.85 42.69
C SER A 434 2.19 21.01 42.21
N ASP A 435 2.55 19.93 42.93
CA ASP A 435 3.63 19.04 42.55
C ASP A 435 3.32 18.30 41.24
N SER A 436 2.05 17.86 41.02
CA SER A 436 1.59 17.25 39.78
C SER A 436 1.70 18.19 38.57
N MET A 437 1.27 19.46 38.74
CA MET A 437 1.41 20.49 37.69
C MET A 437 2.88 20.78 37.39
N ALA A 438 3.74 20.91 38.42
CA ALA A 438 5.16 21.15 38.24
C ALA A 438 5.86 20.01 37.49
N LYS A 439 5.51 18.75 37.81
CA LYS A 439 5.99 17.56 37.08
C LYS A 439 5.59 17.59 35.62
N SER A 440 4.33 17.92 35.31
CA SER A 440 3.82 17.99 33.95
C SER A 440 4.43 19.14 33.15
N LEU A 441 4.65 20.33 33.77
CA LEU A 441 5.34 21.46 33.14
C LEU A 441 6.78 21.08 32.77
N LYS A 442 7.50 20.44 33.68
CA LYS A 442 8.87 19.98 33.42
C LYS A 442 8.93 18.97 32.27
N ALA A 443 7.93 18.10 32.17
CA ALA A 443 7.82 17.17 31.04
C ALA A 443 7.56 17.91 29.71
N ILE A 444 6.67 18.91 29.71
CA ILE A 444 6.39 19.77 28.55
C ILE A 444 7.67 20.50 28.09
N ASP A 445 8.42 21.09 28.99
CA ASP A 445 9.66 21.80 28.65
C ASP A 445 10.68 20.85 27.99
N LYS A 446 10.80 19.62 28.52
CA LYS A 446 11.64 18.58 27.92
C LYS A 446 11.19 18.21 26.53
N ILE A 447 9.85 18.10 26.29
CA ILE A 447 9.30 17.77 24.98
C ILE A 447 9.60 18.87 23.96
N VAL A 448 9.39 20.13 24.31
CA VAL A 448 9.67 21.28 23.44
C VAL A 448 11.17 21.37 23.08
N ALA A 449 12.05 20.98 23.99
CA ALA A 449 13.50 20.98 23.77
C ALA A 449 14.00 19.78 22.92
N THR A 450 13.18 18.78 22.60
CA THR A 450 13.63 17.60 21.87
C THR A 450 13.97 17.92 20.41
N ARG A 451 15.00 17.25 19.87
CA ARG A 451 15.46 17.41 18.47
C ARG A 451 14.54 16.80 17.42
N TYR A 452 13.64 15.88 17.83
CA TYR A 452 12.79 15.12 16.92
C TYR A 452 11.56 15.88 16.42
N ILE A 453 11.29 17.07 16.97
CA ILE A 453 10.15 17.91 16.58
C ILE A 453 10.67 18.98 15.61
N ASP A 454 10.00 19.10 14.46
CA ASP A 454 10.32 20.12 13.46
C ASP A 454 10.13 21.54 14.03
N GLU A 455 10.72 22.53 13.36
CA GLU A 455 10.76 23.89 13.87
C GLU A 455 9.37 24.54 13.94
N GLY A 456 8.50 24.29 12.97
CA GLY A 456 7.12 24.82 12.94
C GLY A 456 6.30 24.28 14.10
N THR A 457 6.29 22.96 14.28
CA THR A 457 5.63 22.28 15.41
C THR A 457 6.22 22.73 16.74
N ARG A 458 7.56 22.84 16.86
CA ARG A 458 8.24 23.31 18.06
C ARG A 458 7.80 24.72 18.46
N LYS A 459 7.72 25.65 17.51
CA LYS A 459 7.26 27.02 17.76
C LYS A 459 5.82 27.06 18.30
N ASN A 460 4.94 26.24 17.73
CA ASN A 460 3.56 26.11 18.20
C ASN A 460 3.50 25.54 19.63
N LEU A 461 4.19 24.42 19.89
CA LEU A 461 4.25 23.80 21.22
C LEU A 461 4.89 24.71 22.26
N SER A 462 5.93 25.50 21.91
CA SER A 462 6.53 26.50 22.77
C SER A 462 5.57 27.60 23.19
N THR A 463 4.76 28.11 22.23
CA THR A 463 3.70 29.10 22.52
C THR A 463 2.66 28.52 23.48
N GLN A 464 2.23 27.29 23.25
CA GLN A 464 1.30 26.61 24.15
C GLN A 464 1.91 26.36 25.53
N ALA A 465 3.19 25.94 25.60
CA ALA A 465 3.90 25.73 26.87
C ALA A 465 3.94 27.04 27.71
N THR A 466 4.28 28.17 27.09
CA THR A 466 4.27 29.49 27.76
C THR A 466 2.88 29.81 28.34
N SER A 467 1.82 29.55 27.59
CA SER A 467 0.43 29.73 28.05
C SER A 467 0.09 28.81 29.24
N LEU A 468 0.58 27.56 29.22
CA LEU A 468 0.35 26.60 30.30
C LEU A 468 1.11 26.99 31.59
N HIS A 469 2.35 27.46 31.45
CA HIS A 469 3.09 28.04 32.59
C HIS A 469 2.34 29.23 33.24
N ALA A 470 1.84 30.15 32.42
CA ALA A 470 1.03 31.26 32.89
C ALA A 470 -0.28 30.80 33.56
N THR A 471 -0.92 29.78 33.03
CA THR A 471 -2.16 29.22 33.58
C THR A 471 -1.93 28.53 34.93
N ALA A 472 -0.88 27.73 35.04
CA ALA A 472 -0.50 27.09 36.30
C ALA A 472 -0.09 28.14 37.35
N ALA A 473 0.72 29.14 36.98
CA ALA A 473 1.13 30.21 37.88
C ALA A 473 -0.07 31.01 38.46
N ARG A 474 -1.05 31.37 37.60
CA ARG A 474 -2.29 32.04 38.02
C ARG A 474 -3.11 31.18 38.98
N ALA A 475 -3.26 29.86 38.68
CA ALA A 475 -3.95 28.95 39.58
C ALA A 475 -3.30 28.83 40.96
N LEU A 476 -1.96 28.80 41.01
CA LEU A 476 -1.21 28.64 42.26
C LEU A 476 -1.10 29.92 43.08
N LYS A 477 -1.11 31.11 42.46
CA LYS A 477 -1.06 32.40 43.18
C LYS A 477 -2.32 32.78 43.95
N GLY A 478 -3.40 32.03 43.74
CA GLY A 478 -4.68 32.30 44.41
C GLY A 478 -5.44 33.53 43.88
N ASP A 479 -4.95 34.20 42.82
CA ASP A 479 -5.60 35.36 42.19
C ASP A 479 -6.96 35.07 41.56
N ALA A 480 -7.42 33.85 41.63
CA ALA A 480 -8.66 33.36 41.04
C ALA A 480 -9.61 32.65 42.02
N VAL A 481 -9.27 32.58 43.29
CA VAL A 481 -10.21 32.09 44.32
C VAL A 481 -11.07 33.26 44.76
N GLU A 482 -12.18 33.47 44.06
CA GLU A 482 -13.30 34.23 44.60
C GLU A 482 -13.76 33.52 45.88
N THR A 483 -13.26 33.91 47.05
CA THR A 483 -13.61 33.37 48.37
C THR A 483 -13.66 31.83 48.45
N ASP A 484 -12.77 31.24 49.30
CA ASP A 484 -12.80 29.80 49.58
C ASP A 484 -14.23 29.39 49.95
N PRO A 485 -14.89 28.53 49.15
CA PRO A 485 -16.29 28.15 49.40
C PRO A 485 -16.52 27.48 50.74
N LEU A 486 -15.44 27.07 51.45
CA LEU A 486 -15.48 26.48 52.78
C LEU A 486 -15.05 27.45 53.90
N GLU A 487 -14.75 28.73 53.61
CA GLU A 487 -14.24 29.68 54.60
C GLU A 487 -15.26 29.99 55.69
N ARG A 488 -16.53 29.90 55.39
CA ARG A 488 -17.64 30.14 56.30
C ARG A 488 -17.92 29.02 57.31
N PHE A 489 -17.29 27.86 57.17
CA PHE A 489 -17.49 26.72 58.09
C PHE A 489 -16.53 26.78 59.27
N ARG A 490 -16.91 26.17 60.42
CA ARG A 490 -16.07 26.03 61.59
C ARG A 490 -14.83 25.20 61.21
N PRO A 491 -13.67 25.41 61.88
CA PRO A 491 -12.42 24.74 61.49
C PRO A 491 -12.50 23.20 61.43
N ALA A 492 -13.29 22.57 62.30
CA ALA A 492 -13.48 21.12 62.31
C ALA A 492 -14.32 20.65 61.09
N GLU A 493 -15.40 21.36 60.79
CA GLU A 493 -16.29 21.07 59.63
C GLU A 493 -15.55 21.32 58.29
N LYS A 494 -14.79 22.44 58.21
CA LYS A 494 -13.97 22.76 57.08
C LYS A 494 -12.99 21.61 56.76
N ARG A 495 -12.30 21.09 57.78
CA ARG A 495 -11.38 19.94 57.61
C ARG A 495 -12.09 18.70 57.13
N ALA A 496 -13.31 18.39 57.68
CA ALA A 496 -14.09 17.24 57.28
C ALA A 496 -14.49 17.34 55.77
N TYR A 497 -15.02 18.50 55.34
CA TYR A 497 -15.35 18.71 53.92
C TYR A 497 -14.12 18.69 53.00
N GLN A 498 -12.99 19.25 53.42
CA GLN A 498 -11.74 19.17 52.67
C GLN A 498 -11.27 17.72 52.48
N ASN A 499 -11.41 16.88 53.51
CA ASN A 499 -11.11 15.45 53.40
C ASN A 499 -12.05 14.73 52.42
N VAL A 500 -13.36 15.00 52.49
CA VAL A 500 -14.34 14.42 51.53
C VAL A 500 -14.01 14.85 50.11
N ILE A 501 -13.74 16.12 49.87
CA ILE A 501 -13.38 16.62 48.54
C ILE A 501 -12.10 15.94 48.05
N SER A 502 -11.10 15.78 48.89
CA SER A 502 -9.84 15.09 48.55
C SER A 502 -10.11 13.64 48.18
N LEU A 503 -10.94 12.91 48.96
CA LEU A 503 -11.32 11.52 48.68
C LEU A 503 -12.08 11.40 47.36
N ILE A 504 -13.01 12.33 47.02
CA ILE A 504 -13.70 12.34 45.74
C ILE A 504 -12.70 12.43 44.58
N TYR A 505 -11.70 13.30 44.68
CA TYR A 505 -10.68 13.45 43.64
C TYR A 505 -9.70 12.26 43.58
N GLU A 506 -9.47 11.57 44.67
CA GLU A 506 -8.57 10.39 44.74
C GLU A 506 -9.25 9.11 44.24
N CYS A 507 -10.52 8.92 44.59
CA CYS A 507 -11.26 7.69 44.31
C CYS A 507 -11.98 7.70 42.94
N ALA A 508 -12.23 8.87 42.34
CA ALA A 508 -12.97 8.95 41.09
C ALA A 508 -12.11 8.50 39.90
N SER A 509 -12.61 7.51 39.17
CA SER A 509 -12.01 7.01 37.93
C SER A 509 -12.03 8.04 36.77
N ASN A 510 -12.94 9.02 36.83
CA ASN A 510 -13.12 10.08 35.84
C ASN A 510 -13.05 11.46 36.48
N ARG A 511 -12.07 12.26 36.03
CA ARG A 511 -11.80 13.61 36.55
C ARG A 511 -12.97 14.58 36.34
N ALA A 512 -13.67 14.52 35.21
CA ALA A 512 -14.82 15.38 34.93
C ALA A 512 -16.00 15.03 35.86
N ALA A 513 -16.21 13.75 36.15
CA ALA A 513 -17.24 13.31 37.11
C ALA A 513 -16.90 13.76 38.55
N ALA A 514 -15.61 13.69 38.95
CA ALA A 514 -15.16 14.20 40.24
C ALA A 514 -15.42 15.69 40.39
N LEU A 515 -15.08 16.49 39.39
CA LEU A 515 -15.34 17.93 39.36
C LEU A 515 -16.84 18.22 39.49
N ALA A 516 -17.68 17.54 38.72
CA ALA A 516 -19.14 17.71 38.79
C ALA A 516 -19.75 17.31 40.16
N LEU A 517 -19.19 16.27 40.79
CA LEU A 517 -19.58 15.85 42.14
C LEU A 517 -19.22 16.89 43.20
N VAL A 518 -17.98 17.41 43.15
CA VAL A 518 -17.52 18.48 44.06
C VAL A 518 -18.37 19.73 43.88
N ASP A 519 -18.71 20.13 42.66
CA ASP A 519 -19.60 21.28 42.41
C ASP A 519 -20.98 21.08 43.03
N LYS A 520 -21.58 19.90 42.84
CA LYS A 520 -22.86 19.57 43.47
C LYS A 520 -22.79 19.58 45.00
N LEU A 521 -21.69 19.08 45.55
CA LEU A 521 -21.44 19.08 47.00
C LEU A 521 -21.40 20.53 47.50
N LEU A 522 -20.57 21.39 46.91
CA LEU A 522 -20.41 22.78 47.30
C LEU A 522 -21.72 23.58 47.17
N MET A 523 -22.49 23.37 46.07
CA MET A 523 -23.81 23.95 45.90
C MET A 523 -24.80 23.52 46.98
N ARG A 524 -24.83 22.24 47.36
CA ARG A 524 -25.74 21.76 48.40
C ARG A 524 -25.37 22.27 49.80
N LEU A 525 -24.09 22.37 50.07
CA LEU A 525 -23.59 22.96 51.31
C LEU A 525 -24.01 24.45 51.42
N SER A 526 -23.98 25.18 50.31
CA SER A 526 -24.43 26.59 50.30
C SER A 526 -25.97 26.74 50.52
N LYS A 527 -26.78 25.89 49.93
CA LYS A 527 -28.26 25.92 50.10
C LYS A 527 -28.76 25.47 51.46
N ASN A 528 -28.11 24.49 52.12
CA ASN A 528 -28.53 24.02 53.43
C ASN A 528 -28.32 25.09 54.54
N GLU A 529 -27.32 25.93 54.48
CA GLU A 529 -27.11 26.99 55.44
C GLU A 529 -28.11 28.12 55.31
N ASP A 530 -28.52 28.50 54.10
CA ASP A 530 -29.61 29.46 53.92
C ASP A 530 -30.92 29.02 54.58
N SER A 531 -31.15 27.70 54.58
CA SER A 531 -32.30 27.11 55.25
C SER A 531 -32.17 27.05 56.77
N VAL A 532 -30.97 26.85 57.30
CA VAL A 532 -30.66 26.83 58.76
C VAL A 532 -30.64 28.26 59.31
N ALA A 533 -30.07 29.22 58.59
CA ALA A 533 -30.07 30.65 58.96
C ALA A 533 -31.52 31.21 58.99
N LYS A 534 -32.36 30.84 58.03
CA LYS A 534 -33.79 31.18 58.05
C LYS A 534 -34.55 30.54 59.25
N ARG A 535 -34.23 29.32 59.60
CA ARG A 535 -34.83 28.65 60.79
C ARG A 535 -34.36 29.26 62.11
N SER A 536 -33.12 29.68 62.23
CA SER A 536 -32.59 30.39 63.40
C SER A 536 -33.18 31.78 63.56
N ALA A 537 -33.36 32.54 62.47
CA ALA A 537 -33.98 33.83 62.48
C ALA A 537 -35.46 33.81 62.87
N VAL A 538 -36.16 32.72 62.52
CA VAL A 538 -37.54 32.48 62.91
C VAL A 538 -37.67 32.11 64.38
N ARG A 539 -36.66 31.43 64.97
CA ARG A 539 -36.62 31.04 66.37
C ARG A 539 -36.34 32.21 67.31
N VAL A 540 -35.58 33.20 66.89
CA VAL A 540 -35.26 34.41 67.68
C VAL A 540 -36.50 35.36 67.80
N LYS A 541 -37.42 35.33 66.85
CA LYS A 541 -38.66 36.15 66.87
C LYS A 541 -39.78 35.60 67.72
N LYS A 542 -39.63 34.43 68.35
CA LYS A 542 -40.67 33.81 69.21
C LYS A 542 -40.24 33.72 70.70
N LYS A 543 -39.64 34.75 71.30
CA LYS A 543 -39.55 34.83 72.76
C LYS A 543 -40.80 35.56 73.28
N PRO A 544 -41.60 35.02 74.24
CA PRO A 544 -42.82 35.65 74.75
C PRO A 544 -42.46 36.81 75.68
N LYS A 545 -43.19 37.94 75.57
CA LYS A 545 -43.14 39.07 76.52
C LYS A 545 -43.61 38.59 77.88
N LYS A 546 -42.77 38.71 78.93
CA LYS A 546 -43.17 38.54 80.35
C LYS A 546 -44.06 39.70 80.72
N THR A 547 -45.33 39.45 81.05
CA THR A 547 -46.31 40.37 81.69
C THR A 547 -45.99 40.49 83.16
N SER A 548 -45.65 41.72 83.68
CA SER A 548 -45.52 42.01 85.09
C SER A 548 -46.92 42.29 85.68
N ARG A 549 -47.34 41.51 86.65
CA ARG A 549 -48.59 41.76 87.44
C ARG A 549 -48.16 42.41 88.76
N ARG A 550 -48.53 43.67 88.91
CA ARG A 550 -48.45 44.44 90.15
C ARG A 550 -49.63 43.98 91.07
N GLN A 551 -49.27 43.55 92.26
CA GLN A 551 -50.21 43.46 93.38
C GLN A 551 -50.33 44.84 94.04
N ARG A 552 -51.55 45.22 94.33
CA ARG A 552 -51.88 46.22 95.35
C ARG A 552 -52.69 45.58 96.45
N HIS A 553 -52.27 45.89 97.69
CA HIS A 553 -52.95 45.61 98.95
C HIS A 553 -54.21 46.48 99.13
N SER A 554 -55.14 45.92 99.76
CA SER A 554 -55.83 46.32 100.98
C SER A 554 -56.65 45.18 101.53
#